data_60861b42065d5df42565f55f51a0ef1f
#
_entry.id   60861b42065d5df42565f55f51a0ef1f
#
_cell.length_a   1.000
_cell.length_b   1.000
_cell.length_c   1.000
_cell.angle_alpha   90.00
_cell.angle_beta   90.00
_cell.angle_gamma   90.00
#
_symmetry.space_group_name_H-M   'P 1'
#
loop_
_entity.id
_entity.type
_entity.pdbx_description
1 polymer ?
#
loop_
_entity_poly.entity_id
_entity_poly.type
_entity_poly.pdbx_seq_one_letter_code
_entity_poly.pdbx_strand_id
1 'polypeptide(L)'
;LLHYSVLGADMSNLEEAGSPENLSQPIKVYWQPGCSSCLKTKEFLIDNGVSFESVNVLDDEKGFAELQSLGLKLVPIVTRGTSWANGAVFRDVAKVAGFEYGAHKMLAPEIIKDKVLMILDAAQRYLEQIPDSELDEVLPGRPRSL
;
A
#
# COMPACT_ATOMS: atom_id res chain seq x y z
N LEU A 1 -9.28 -21.16 -19.30
CA LEU A 1 -9.12 -19.72 -19.57
C LEU A 1 -9.85 -18.95 -18.47
N LEU A 2 -9.13 -18.68 -17.37
CA LEU A 2 -9.61 -17.83 -16.26
C LEU A 2 -9.49 -16.37 -16.71
N HIS A 3 -10.63 -15.73 -16.97
CA HIS A 3 -10.71 -14.28 -17.07
C HIS A 3 -10.38 -13.68 -15.71
N TYR A 4 -9.18 -13.18 -15.58
CA TYR A 4 -8.81 -12.26 -14.50
C TYR A 4 -9.45 -10.90 -14.84
N SER A 5 -10.69 -10.68 -14.40
CA SER A 5 -11.24 -9.33 -14.35
C SER A 5 -10.44 -8.56 -13.33
N VAL A 6 -9.43 -7.85 -13.80
CA VAL A 6 -8.86 -6.73 -13.07
C VAL A 6 -10.02 -5.76 -12.89
N LEU A 7 -10.53 -5.69 -11.65
CA LEU A 7 -11.46 -4.64 -11.25
C LEU A 7 -10.77 -3.31 -11.59
N GLY A 8 -11.23 -2.70 -12.70
CA GLY A 8 -10.79 -1.38 -13.09
C GLY A 8 -11.02 -0.46 -11.90
N ALA A 9 -9.94 0.04 -11.31
CA ALA A 9 -10.05 1.15 -10.39
C ALA A 9 -10.79 2.24 -11.14
N ASP A 10 -11.96 2.61 -10.65
CA ASP A 10 -12.75 3.67 -11.23
C ASP A 10 -11.91 4.95 -11.19
N MET A 11 -11.35 5.34 -12.33
CA MET A 11 -10.47 6.51 -12.44
C MET A 11 -11.22 7.81 -12.19
N SER A 12 -12.55 7.78 -12.19
CA SER A 12 -13.40 8.97 -11.99
C SER A 12 -13.23 9.61 -10.61
N ASN A 13 -12.94 8.81 -9.57
CA ASN A 13 -12.74 9.33 -8.21
C ASN A 13 -11.46 10.17 -8.05
N LEU A 14 -10.47 9.97 -8.92
CA LEU A 14 -9.21 10.73 -8.88
C LEU A 14 -9.29 12.06 -9.65
N GLU A 15 -10.26 12.22 -10.55
CA GLU A 15 -10.49 13.50 -11.27
C GLU A 15 -11.07 14.56 -10.33
N GLU A 16 -11.83 14.14 -9.30
CA GLU A 16 -12.39 15.04 -8.29
C GLU A 16 -11.40 15.41 -7.17
N ALA A 17 -10.26 14.72 -7.07
CA ALA A 17 -9.28 14.90 -5.99
C ALA A 17 -8.76 16.35 -5.87
N GLY A 18 -8.67 17.06 -7.00
CA GLY A 18 -8.21 18.46 -7.08
C GLY A 18 -9.30 19.50 -6.85
N SER A 19 -10.54 19.11 -6.57
CA SER A 19 -11.61 20.09 -6.36
C SER A 19 -11.40 20.88 -5.05
N PRO A 20 -11.71 22.18 -5.01
CA PRO A 20 -11.57 23.01 -3.78
C PRO A 20 -12.31 22.43 -2.57
N GLU A 21 -13.43 21.76 -2.80
CA GLU A 21 -14.24 21.13 -1.77
C GLU A 21 -13.53 19.93 -1.14
N ASN A 22 -12.90 19.09 -1.94
CA ASN A 22 -12.11 17.95 -1.45
C ASN A 22 -10.83 18.42 -0.74
N LEU A 23 -10.17 19.46 -1.25
CA LEU A 23 -8.94 20.00 -0.65
C LEU A 23 -9.14 20.57 0.76
N SER A 24 -10.36 20.94 1.15
CA SER A 24 -10.69 21.39 2.51
C SER A 24 -10.95 20.24 3.48
N GLN A 25 -11.15 19.02 2.99
CA GLN A 25 -11.45 17.87 3.83
C GLN A 25 -10.17 17.24 4.42
N PRO A 26 -10.28 16.63 5.63
CA PRO A 26 -9.14 15.92 6.22
C PRO A 26 -8.77 14.69 5.39
N ILE A 27 -7.47 14.41 5.35
CA ILE A 27 -6.97 13.17 4.77
C ILE A 27 -7.10 12.08 5.83
N LYS A 28 -7.64 10.92 5.45
CA LYS A 28 -7.71 9.73 6.32
C LYS A 28 -6.89 8.61 5.70
N VAL A 29 -6.19 7.87 6.56
CA VAL A 29 -5.45 6.65 6.17
C VAL A 29 -6.04 5.47 6.91
N TYR A 30 -6.73 4.59 6.20
CA TYR A 30 -7.29 3.35 6.73
C TYR A 30 -6.22 2.26 6.71
N TRP A 31 -6.01 1.64 7.85
CA TRP A 31 -4.93 0.67 8.05
C TRP A 31 -5.30 -0.40 9.08
N GLN A 32 -4.47 -1.42 9.21
CA GLN A 32 -4.58 -2.44 10.27
C GLN A 32 -3.20 -2.84 10.79
N PRO A 33 -3.09 -3.35 12.03
CA PRO A 33 -1.85 -3.91 12.56
C PRO A 33 -1.25 -5.00 11.67
N GLY A 34 0.08 -5.05 11.60
CA GLY A 34 0.81 -6.03 10.80
C GLY A 34 0.84 -5.77 9.29
N CYS A 35 0.28 -4.65 8.83
CA CYS A 35 0.26 -4.26 7.42
C CYS A 35 1.49 -3.41 7.08
N SER A 36 2.51 -3.99 6.47
CA SER A 36 3.74 -3.28 6.08
C SER A 36 3.52 -2.20 5.02
N SER A 37 2.61 -2.42 4.06
CA SER A 37 2.24 -1.41 3.07
C SER A 37 1.51 -0.23 3.71
N CYS A 38 0.72 -0.46 4.75
CA CYS A 38 0.07 0.62 5.50
C CYS A 38 1.10 1.53 6.20
N LEU A 39 2.15 0.93 6.78
CA LEU A 39 3.25 1.68 7.38
C LEU A 39 3.93 2.56 6.33
N LYS A 40 4.32 1.99 5.20
CA LYS A 40 4.96 2.72 4.09
C LYS A 40 4.09 3.87 3.57
N THR A 41 2.78 3.70 3.52
CA THR A 41 1.85 4.76 3.11
C THR A 41 1.86 5.93 4.10
N LYS A 42 1.86 5.63 5.40
CA LYS A 42 1.95 6.66 6.45
C LYS A 42 3.30 7.38 6.40
N GLU A 43 4.40 6.65 6.30
CA GLU A 43 5.75 7.21 6.16
C GLU A 43 5.82 8.13 4.94
N PHE A 44 5.30 7.68 3.78
CA PHE A 44 5.25 8.49 2.56
C PHE A 44 4.53 9.82 2.74
N LEU A 45 3.38 9.83 3.43
CA LEU A 45 2.64 11.08 3.73
C LEU A 45 3.41 11.97 4.70
N ILE A 46 4.01 11.40 5.74
CA ILE A 46 4.83 12.13 6.73
C ILE A 46 6.04 12.79 6.05
N ASP A 47 6.77 12.05 5.21
CA ASP A 47 7.94 12.54 4.49
C ASP A 47 7.61 13.70 3.53
N ASN A 48 6.37 13.76 3.06
CA ASN A 48 5.86 14.86 2.23
C ASN A 48 5.14 15.96 3.04
N GLY A 49 5.23 15.95 4.37
CA GLY A 49 4.67 16.97 5.25
C GLY A 49 3.13 16.98 5.30
N VAL A 50 2.49 15.88 4.95
CA VAL A 50 1.03 15.75 4.88
C VAL A 50 0.49 15.26 6.21
N SER A 51 -0.39 16.05 6.85
CA SER A 51 -1.14 15.64 8.04
C SER A 51 -2.32 14.78 7.67
N PHE A 52 -2.58 13.73 8.42
CA PHE A 52 -3.69 12.80 8.17
C PHE A 52 -4.26 12.23 9.47
N GLU A 53 -5.51 11.80 9.42
CA GLU A 53 -6.17 11.00 10.44
C GLU A 53 -5.85 9.51 10.21
N SER A 54 -5.37 8.84 11.26
CA SER A 54 -4.97 7.43 11.19
C SER A 54 -6.11 6.55 11.72
N VAL A 55 -6.80 5.84 10.83
CA VAL A 55 -7.99 5.03 11.13
C VAL A 55 -7.61 3.54 11.15
N ASN A 56 -7.59 2.93 12.35
CA ASN A 56 -7.41 1.49 12.49
C ASN A 56 -8.75 0.77 12.27
N VAL A 57 -8.92 0.11 11.13
CA VAL A 57 -10.19 -0.53 10.76
C VAL A 57 -10.57 -1.73 11.64
N LEU A 58 -9.68 -2.21 12.50
CA LEU A 58 -9.99 -3.29 13.46
C LEU A 58 -10.56 -2.76 14.78
N ASP A 59 -10.26 -1.49 15.12
CA ASP A 59 -10.67 -0.89 16.40
C ASP A 59 -11.72 0.22 16.21
N ASP A 60 -11.85 0.76 15.00
CA ASP A 60 -12.77 1.83 14.65
C ASP A 60 -13.91 1.33 13.77
N GLU A 61 -15.03 0.96 14.38
CA GLU A 61 -16.23 0.48 13.69
C GLU A 61 -16.78 1.51 12.67
N LYS A 62 -16.69 2.82 12.99
CA LYS A 62 -17.14 3.89 12.07
C LYS A 62 -16.22 3.98 10.87
N GLY A 63 -14.90 3.98 11.10
CA GLY A 63 -13.92 3.98 10.04
C GLY A 63 -14.04 2.75 9.13
N PHE A 64 -14.32 1.57 9.71
CA PHE A 64 -14.59 0.38 8.91
C PHE A 64 -15.86 0.50 8.07
N ALA A 65 -16.95 1.04 8.64
CA ALA A 65 -18.20 1.27 7.92
C ALA A 65 -18.03 2.31 6.79
N GLU A 66 -17.25 3.39 7.01
CA GLU A 66 -16.88 4.35 5.99
C GLU A 66 -16.16 3.66 4.82
N LEU A 67 -15.16 2.82 5.10
CA LEU A 67 -14.43 2.07 4.09
C LEU A 67 -15.35 1.15 3.27
N GLN A 68 -16.26 0.45 3.96
CA GLN A 68 -17.25 -0.41 3.30
C GLN A 68 -18.24 0.37 2.44
N SER A 69 -18.65 1.57 2.84
CA SER A 69 -19.56 2.42 2.07
C SER A 69 -18.96 2.84 0.72
N LEU A 70 -17.64 2.91 0.64
CA LEU A 70 -16.88 3.13 -0.59
C LEU A 70 -16.73 1.86 -1.46
N GLY A 71 -17.29 0.72 -1.02
CA GLY A 71 -17.14 -0.57 -1.69
C GLY A 71 -15.75 -1.19 -1.53
N LEU A 72 -14.91 -0.65 -0.64
CA LEU A 72 -13.52 -1.06 -0.45
C LEU A 72 -13.39 -2.08 0.67
N LYS A 73 -12.53 -3.08 0.48
CA LYS A 73 -12.31 -4.20 1.42
C LYS A 73 -10.85 -4.42 1.77
N LEU A 74 -9.98 -3.57 1.27
CA LEU A 74 -8.52 -3.72 1.41
C LEU A 74 -7.94 -2.49 2.11
N VAL A 75 -6.82 -2.67 2.78
CA VAL A 75 -5.99 -1.60 3.31
C VAL A 75 -4.55 -1.75 2.78
N PRO A 76 -3.78 -0.68 2.63
CA PRO A 76 -4.07 0.72 2.97
C PRO A 76 -4.96 1.42 1.94
N ILE A 77 -5.87 2.26 2.43
CA ILE A 77 -6.63 3.21 1.61
C ILE A 77 -6.39 4.61 2.17
N VAL A 78 -6.22 5.57 1.28
CA VAL A 78 -6.13 7.00 1.59
C VAL A 78 -7.34 7.69 1.00
N THR A 79 -8.06 8.48 1.81
CA THR A 79 -9.22 9.24 1.34
C THR A 79 -9.06 10.73 1.63
N ARG A 80 -9.74 11.56 0.82
CA ARG A 80 -9.95 12.97 1.07
C ARG A 80 -11.30 13.40 0.47
N GLY A 81 -12.29 13.65 1.32
CA GLY A 81 -13.66 13.85 0.87
C GLY A 81 -14.19 12.62 0.14
N THR A 82 -14.64 12.80 -1.10
CA THR A 82 -15.15 11.73 -1.98
C THR A 82 -14.05 10.97 -2.71
N SER A 83 -12.84 11.51 -2.75
CA SER A 83 -11.71 10.92 -3.47
C SER A 83 -10.95 9.92 -2.60
N TRP A 84 -10.49 8.85 -3.23
CA TRP A 84 -9.70 7.83 -2.55
C TRP A 84 -8.61 7.24 -3.46
N ALA A 85 -7.59 6.66 -2.85
CA ALA A 85 -6.53 5.94 -3.53
C ALA A 85 -6.12 4.68 -2.75
N ASN A 86 -5.65 3.66 -3.49
CA ASN A 86 -4.91 2.58 -2.87
C ASN A 86 -3.58 3.11 -2.33
N GLY A 87 -3.37 3.00 -1.02
CA GLY A 87 -2.20 3.54 -0.34
C GLY A 87 -0.87 2.97 -0.83
N ALA A 88 -0.87 1.78 -1.45
CA ALA A 88 0.33 1.21 -2.05
C ALA A 88 0.74 1.88 -3.39
N VAL A 89 -0.14 2.70 -3.98
CA VAL A 89 0.11 3.43 -5.23
C VAL A 89 0.40 4.90 -4.92
N PHE A 90 1.62 5.22 -4.59
CA PHE A 90 2.03 6.55 -4.10
C PHE A 90 1.71 7.71 -5.04
N ARG A 91 1.71 7.47 -6.36
CA ARG A 91 1.29 8.47 -7.33
C ARG A 91 -0.16 8.90 -7.12
N ASP A 92 -1.05 7.95 -6.88
CA ASP A 92 -2.47 8.21 -6.69
C ASP A 92 -2.73 8.76 -5.29
N VAL A 93 -1.97 8.31 -4.29
CA VAL A 93 -1.95 8.91 -2.94
C VAL A 93 -1.60 10.39 -3.01
N ALA A 94 -0.55 10.76 -3.76
CA ALA A 94 -0.14 12.14 -3.92
C ALA A 94 -1.23 13.00 -4.58
N LYS A 95 -1.96 12.47 -5.57
CA LYS A 95 -3.11 13.15 -6.19
C LYS A 95 -4.22 13.42 -5.17
N VAL A 96 -4.61 12.42 -4.39
CA VAL A 96 -5.62 12.56 -3.33
C VAL A 96 -5.14 13.53 -2.25
N ALA A 97 -3.87 13.47 -1.88
CA ALA A 97 -3.28 14.36 -0.89
C ALA A 97 -3.05 15.79 -1.40
N GLY A 98 -3.05 16.01 -2.72
CA GLY A 98 -2.95 17.33 -3.34
C GLY A 98 -1.52 17.87 -3.46
N PHE A 99 -0.52 16.98 -3.66
CA PHE A 99 0.86 17.39 -3.92
C PHE A 99 1.44 16.70 -5.15
N GLU A 100 2.47 17.31 -5.75
CA GLU A 100 3.18 16.72 -6.88
C GLU A 100 3.99 15.50 -6.44
N TYR A 101 3.69 14.36 -7.05
CA TYR A 101 4.52 13.18 -6.91
C TYR A 101 5.74 13.31 -7.82
N GLY A 102 6.88 13.60 -7.22
CA GLY A 102 8.15 13.64 -7.95
C GLY A 102 8.36 12.32 -8.67
N ALA A 103 8.51 12.39 -10.00
CA ALA A 103 8.77 11.21 -10.80
C ALA A 103 10.02 10.49 -10.26
N HIS A 104 9.82 9.39 -9.54
CA HIS A 104 10.95 8.53 -9.23
C HIS A 104 11.60 8.13 -10.54
N LYS A 105 12.85 8.58 -10.72
CA LYS A 105 13.62 8.20 -11.88
C LYS A 105 13.73 6.68 -11.87
N MET A 106 13.02 6.02 -12.78
CA MET A 106 13.12 4.57 -12.90
C MET A 106 14.58 4.21 -13.14
N LEU A 107 15.07 3.24 -12.38
CA LEU A 107 16.41 2.71 -12.63
C LEU A 107 16.45 2.08 -14.04
N ALA A 108 17.60 2.20 -14.70
CA ALA A 108 17.82 1.53 -15.98
C ALA A 108 17.61 0.01 -15.81
N PRO A 109 17.06 -0.68 -16.84
CA PRO A 109 16.78 -2.12 -16.76
C PRO A 109 17.99 -2.96 -16.34
N GLU A 110 19.17 -2.57 -16.77
CA GLU A 110 20.45 -3.22 -16.43
C GLU A 110 20.71 -3.14 -14.91
N ILE A 111 20.49 -1.97 -14.31
CA ILE A 111 20.67 -1.75 -12.87
C ILE A 111 19.62 -2.55 -12.08
N ILE A 112 18.40 -2.62 -12.58
CA ILE A 112 17.34 -3.44 -11.95
C ILE A 112 17.75 -4.91 -12.00
N LYS A 113 18.19 -5.41 -13.16
CA LYS A 113 18.69 -6.77 -13.33
C LYS A 113 19.78 -7.10 -12.33
N ASP A 114 20.81 -6.26 -12.23
CA ASP A 114 21.96 -6.50 -11.35
C ASP A 114 21.52 -6.53 -9.87
N LYS A 115 20.60 -5.64 -9.47
CA LYS A 115 20.04 -5.66 -8.11
C LYS A 115 19.22 -6.91 -7.84
N VAL A 116 18.41 -7.37 -8.80
CA VAL A 116 17.63 -8.61 -8.67
C VAL A 116 18.56 -9.80 -8.52
N LEU A 117 19.60 -9.93 -9.35
CA LEU A 117 20.58 -11.01 -9.26
C LEU A 117 21.31 -11.01 -7.89
N MET A 118 21.69 -9.83 -7.42
CA MET A 118 22.33 -9.70 -6.09
C MET A 118 21.39 -10.14 -4.95
N ILE A 119 20.10 -9.80 -5.04
CA ILE A 119 19.10 -10.20 -4.03
C ILE A 119 18.90 -11.73 -4.07
N LEU A 120 18.78 -12.32 -5.28
CA LEU A 120 18.61 -13.77 -5.44
C LEU A 120 19.82 -14.55 -4.94
N ASP A 121 21.05 -14.08 -5.23
CA ASP A 121 22.27 -14.67 -4.71
C ASP A 121 22.33 -14.61 -3.16
N ALA A 122 21.95 -13.49 -2.58
CA ALA A 122 21.85 -13.37 -1.14
C ALA A 122 20.79 -14.31 -0.56
N ALA A 123 19.61 -14.39 -1.16
CA ALA A 123 18.54 -15.29 -0.73
C ALA A 123 18.98 -16.75 -0.80
N GLN A 124 19.66 -17.16 -1.87
CA GLN A 124 20.20 -18.51 -2.00
C GLN A 124 21.18 -18.83 -0.87
N ARG A 125 22.12 -17.94 -0.58
CA ARG A 125 23.09 -18.13 0.53
C ARG A 125 22.42 -18.24 1.90
N TYR A 126 21.30 -17.55 2.12
CA TYR A 126 20.53 -17.71 3.36
C TYR A 126 19.79 -19.05 3.40
N LEU A 127 19.19 -19.47 2.28
CA LEU A 127 18.49 -20.76 2.20
C LEU A 127 19.46 -21.95 2.41
N GLU A 128 20.67 -21.88 1.86
CA GLU A 128 21.70 -22.91 2.04
C GLU A 128 22.17 -23.07 3.50
N GLN A 129 21.86 -22.14 4.39
CA GLN A 129 22.16 -22.23 5.81
C GLN A 129 21.05 -22.94 6.61
N ILE A 130 19.89 -23.17 6.01
CA ILE A 130 18.76 -23.84 6.65
C ILE A 130 18.90 -25.34 6.41
N PRO A 131 18.99 -26.17 7.45
CA PRO A 131 18.99 -27.63 7.29
C PRO A 131 17.69 -28.11 6.63
N ASP A 132 17.76 -29.08 5.73
CA ASP A 132 16.58 -29.63 5.05
C ASP A 132 15.49 -30.10 6.04
N SER A 133 15.89 -30.53 7.23
CA SER A 133 14.99 -30.97 8.30
C SER A 133 14.12 -29.82 8.88
N GLU A 134 14.51 -28.57 8.66
CA GLU A 134 13.83 -27.39 9.19
C GLU A 134 12.95 -26.69 8.15
N LEU A 135 13.02 -27.10 6.87
CA LEU A 135 12.26 -26.48 5.79
C LEU A 135 10.73 -26.61 5.96
N ASP A 136 10.29 -27.71 6.61
CA ASP A 136 8.87 -27.98 6.88
C ASP A 136 8.41 -27.43 8.24
N GLU A 137 9.29 -26.79 9.01
CA GLU A 137 8.90 -26.21 10.30
C GLU A 137 7.98 -25.01 10.13
N VAL A 138 6.96 -24.96 10.95
CA VAL A 138 5.97 -23.88 10.97
C VAL A 138 6.33 -22.88 12.06
N LEU A 139 6.53 -21.63 11.69
CA LEU A 139 6.82 -20.56 12.64
C LEU A 139 5.64 -20.33 13.61
N PRO A 140 5.91 -20.09 14.90
CA PRO A 140 4.87 -19.74 15.86
C PRO A 140 4.02 -18.56 15.37
N GLY A 141 2.70 -18.75 15.31
CA GLY A 141 1.76 -17.73 14.84
C GLY A 141 1.63 -17.58 13.30
N ARG A 142 2.34 -18.42 12.51
CA ARG A 142 2.18 -18.48 11.05
C ARG A 142 1.94 -19.93 10.62
N PRO A 143 0.74 -20.30 10.17
CA PRO A 143 0.40 -21.66 9.77
C PRO A 143 0.91 -22.00 8.36
N ARG A 144 2.18 -21.74 8.08
CA ARG A 144 2.86 -22.08 6.83
C ARG A 144 4.35 -22.25 7.07
N SER A 145 4.94 -23.23 6.40
CA SER A 145 6.39 -23.47 6.35
C SER A 145 7.13 -22.34 5.63
N LEU A 146 8.43 -22.39 5.70
CA LEU A 146 9.34 -21.51 4.95
C LEU A 146 9.18 -21.67 3.44
#